data_87f02056ac070cb1db1a2d00c9c62723
#
_entry.id   87f02056ac070cb1db1a2d00c9c62723
#
_cell.length_a   1.000
_cell.length_b   1.000
_cell.length_c   1.000
_cell.angle_alpha   90.00
_cell.angle_beta   90.00
_cell.angle_gamma   90.00
#
_symmetry.space_group_name_H-M   'P 1'
#
loop_
_entity.id
_entity.type
_entity.pdbx_description
1 polymer ?
#
loop_
_entity_poly.entity_id
_entity_poly.type
_entity_poly.pdbx_seq_one_letter_code
_entity_poly.pdbx_strand_id
1 'polypeptide(L)'
;GFTVKLYEDSAVGMNDLKLGRIDAYANTTTNVNAFTHNNTDAKFRFFDEQLLANNVAYFLQKTDDGDKLTKELDDVIQDMLDDGTVAKITEKWMYADMTKLIQK
;
A
#
# COMPACT_ATOMS: atom_id res chain seq x y z
N GLY A 1 -5.12 -14.26 -25.64
CA GLY A 1 -5.79 -13.96 -24.39
C GLY A 1 -5.05 -14.55 -23.20
N PHE A 2 -5.52 -14.29 -22.00
CA PHE A 2 -4.98 -14.82 -20.76
C PHE A 2 -6.12 -15.35 -19.88
N THR A 3 -5.79 -16.28 -18.98
CA THR A 3 -6.74 -16.85 -18.03
C THR A 3 -6.62 -16.10 -16.70
N VAL A 4 -7.75 -15.66 -16.16
CA VAL A 4 -7.80 -15.01 -14.85
C VAL A 4 -8.18 -16.02 -13.78
N LYS A 5 -7.37 -16.10 -12.70
CA LYS A 5 -7.64 -16.90 -11.51
C LYS A 5 -7.82 -15.96 -10.32
N LEU A 6 -8.91 -16.09 -9.59
CA LEU A 6 -9.17 -15.32 -8.38
C LEU A 6 -8.66 -16.09 -7.15
N TYR A 7 -8.14 -15.33 -6.19
CA TYR A 7 -7.66 -15.84 -4.90
C TYR A 7 -8.39 -15.12 -3.78
N GLU A 8 -8.87 -15.86 -2.80
CA GLU A 8 -9.49 -15.32 -1.58
C GLU A 8 -8.43 -14.82 -0.60
N ASP A 9 -7.22 -15.40 -0.65
CA ASP A 9 -6.09 -15.06 0.20
C ASP A 9 -4.90 -14.59 -0.63
N SER A 10 -4.38 -13.41 -0.28
CA SER A 10 -3.25 -12.80 -0.97
C SER A 10 -1.96 -13.62 -0.87
N ALA A 11 -1.71 -14.29 0.26
CA ALA A 11 -0.49 -15.08 0.44
C ALA A 11 -0.51 -16.32 -0.46
N VAL A 12 -1.68 -16.92 -0.69
CA VAL A 12 -1.82 -18.07 -1.60
C VAL A 12 -1.50 -17.66 -3.03
N GLY A 13 -2.02 -16.51 -3.49
CA GLY A 13 -1.71 -15.98 -4.83
C GLY A 13 -0.22 -15.68 -5.01
N MET A 14 0.41 -15.04 -4.01
CA MET A 14 1.84 -14.73 -4.04
C MET A 14 2.71 -15.99 -3.98
N ASN A 15 2.31 -17.03 -3.26
CA ASN A 15 3.00 -18.32 -3.27
C ASN A 15 2.87 -19.02 -4.63
N ASP A 16 1.70 -18.96 -5.27
CA ASP A 16 1.54 -19.53 -6.61
C ASP A 16 2.41 -18.80 -7.65
N LEU A 17 2.54 -17.46 -7.54
CA LEU A 17 3.48 -16.69 -8.36
C LEU A 17 4.93 -17.10 -8.10
N LYS A 18 5.34 -17.20 -6.82
CA LYS A 18 6.68 -17.64 -6.41
C LYS A 18 7.04 -19.03 -6.97
N LEU A 19 6.06 -19.93 -7.00
CA LEU A 19 6.22 -21.30 -7.52
C LEU A 19 6.07 -21.42 -9.04
N GLY A 20 5.82 -20.30 -9.74
CA GLY A 20 5.64 -20.30 -11.20
C GLY A 20 4.35 -20.97 -11.68
N ARG A 21 3.34 -21.07 -10.83
CA ARG A 21 2.02 -21.63 -11.18
C ARG A 21 1.11 -20.62 -11.87
N ILE A 22 1.43 -19.33 -11.70
CA ILE A 22 0.85 -18.19 -12.42
C ILE A 22 1.97 -17.28 -12.88
N ASP A 23 1.73 -16.53 -13.96
CA ASP A 23 2.74 -15.67 -14.59
C ASP A 23 2.77 -14.26 -14.01
N ALA A 24 1.64 -13.79 -13.50
CA ALA A 24 1.50 -12.46 -12.88
C ALA A 24 0.43 -12.47 -11.79
N TYR A 25 0.55 -11.55 -10.85
CA TYR A 25 -0.42 -11.37 -9.77
C TYR A 25 -0.68 -9.88 -9.52
N ALA A 26 -1.95 -9.48 -9.53
CA ALA A 26 -2.37 -8.12 -9.22
C ALA A 26 -2.68 -7.99 -7.73
N ASN A 27 -1.93 -7.14 -7.05
CA ASN A 27 -2.12 -6.87 -5.61
C ASN A 27 -1.56 -5.48 -5.27
N THR A 28 -1.75 -5.05 -4.02
CA THR A 28 -1.18 -3.80 -3.53
C THR A 28 0.33 -3.93 -3.30
N THR A 29 1.07 -2.86 -3.58
CA THR A 29 2.51 -2.80 -3.32
C THR A 29 2.84 -3.11 -1.86
N THR A 30 2.02 -2.64 -0.92
CA THR A 30 2.20 -2.90 0.53
C THR A 30 2.16 -4.39 0.85
N ASN A 31 1.17 -5.12 0.33
CA ASN A 31 1.06 -6.56 0.57
C ASN A 31 2.23 -7.33 -0.05
N VAL A 32 2.65 -6.96 -1.26
CA VAL A 32 3.77 -7.60 -1.95
C VAL A 32 5.09 -7.33 -1.20
N ASN A 33 5.32 -6.10 -0.76
CA ASN A 33 6.51 -5.75 0.03
C ASN A 33 6.57 -6.53 1.35
N ALA A 34 5.46 -6.64 2.07
CA ALA A 34 5.39 -7.42 3.30
C ALA A 34 5.66 -8.91 3.04
N PHE A 35 5.12 -9.46 1.97
CA PHE A 35 5.35 -10.86 1.60
C PHE A 35 6.82 -11.10 1.26
N THR A 36 7.44 -10.28 0.41
CA THR A 36 8.84 -10.44 0.01
C THR A 36 9.82 -10.18 1.14
N HIS A 37 9.47 -9.30 2.09
CA HIS A 37 10.27 -9.10 3.31
C HIS A 37 10.34 -10.38 4.15
N ASN A 38 9.22 -11.10 4.28
CA ASN A 38 9.12 -12.33 5.04
C ASN A 38 9.54 -13.58 4.25
N ASN A 39 9.62 -13.49 2.92
CA ASN A 39 9.98 -14.58 2.00
C ASN A 39 11.12 -14.11 1.09
N THR A 40 12.33 -14.06 1.61
CA THR A 40 13.52 -13.50 0.94
C THR A 40 13.93 -14.25 -0.33
N ASP A 41 13.43 -15.45 -0.53
CA ASP A 41 13.59 -16.26 -1.73
C ASP A 41 12.58 -15.93 -2.84
N ALA A 42 11.53 -15.14 -2.54
CA ALA A 42 10.58 -14.65 -3.53
C ALA A 42 11.21 -13.50 -4.34
N LYS A 43 11.46 -13.72 -5.62
CA LYS A 43 12.05 -12.75 -6.54
C LYS A 43 10.98 -12.21 -7.47
N PHE A 44 10.23 -11.20 -7.01
CA PHE A 44 9.20 -10.55 -7.81
C PHE A 44 9.74 -9.30 -8.50
N ARG A 45 9.17 -9.00 -9.66
CA ARG A 45 9.38 -7.77 -10.39
C ARG A 45 8.06 -7.02 -10.48
N PHE A 46 8.08 -5.72 -10.17
CA PHE A 46 6.93 -4.85 -10.40
C PHE A 46 6.91 -4.36 -11.83
N PHE A 47 5.72 -4.10 -12.34
CA PHE A 47 5.56 -3.33 -13.57
C PHE A 47 5.91 -1.86 -13.29
N ASP A 48 6.43 -1.17 -14.29
CA ASP A 48 6.80 0.24 -14.18
C ASP A 48 5.56 1.14 -14.01
N GLU A 49 4.46 0.76 -14.65
CA GLU A 49 3.18 1.46 -14.54
C GLU A 49 2.26 0.78 -13.51
N GLN A 50 1.64 1.60 -12.66
CA GLN A 50 0.64 1.13 -11.71
C GLN A 50 -0.75 1.15 -12.35
N LEU A 51 -1.54 0.11 -12.11
CA LEU A 51 -2.93 0.05 -12.56
C LEU A 51 -3.80 1.11 -11.85
N LEU A 52 -3.52 1.35 -10.59
CA LEU A 52 -4.29 2.25 -9.74
C LEU A 52 -3.44 2.69 -8.54
N ALA A 53 -3.53 3.96 -8.17
CA ALA A 53 -3.03 4.47 -6.90
C ALA A 53 -4.19 5.16 -6.16
N ASN A 54 -4.43 4.77 -4.91
CA ASN A 54 -5.47 5.34 -4.06
C ASN A 54 -4.85 5.95 -2.80
N ASN A 55 -5.30 7.14 -2.45
CA ASN A 55 -5.03 7.70 -1.14
C ASN A 55 -5.96 7.04 -0.11
N VAL A 56 -5.45 6.82 1.08
CA VAL A 56 -6.24 6.42 2.26
C VAL A 56 -6.42 7.62 3.16
N ALA A 57 -7.54 7.65 3.88
CA ALA A 57 -7.89 8.74 4.77
C ALA A 57 -8.59 8.24 6.03
N TYR A 58 -8.59 9.04 7.07
CA TYR A 58 -9.46 8.84 8.23
C TYR A 58 -10.86 9.38 7.94
N PHE A 59 -11.87 8.72 8.47
CA PHE A 59 -13.27 9.12 8.35
C PHE A 59 -13.80 9.46 9.72
N LEU A 60 -14.38 10.64 9.86
CA LEU A 60 -14.97 11.13 11.10
C LEU A 60 -16.46 11.39 10.92
N GLN A 61 -17.19 11.43 12.04
CA GLN A 61 -18.61 11.81 12.00
C GLN A 61 -18.76 13.26 11.51
N LYS A 62 -19.75 13.48 10.69
CA LYS A 62 -20.09 14.83 10.18
C LYS A 62 -20.89 15.60 11.22
N THR A 63 -20.18 16.14 12.21
CA THR A 63 -20.67 16.99 13.30
C THR A 63 -19.71 18.15 13.48
N ASP A 64 -20.11 19.18 14.23
CA ASP A 64 -19.24 20.33 14.52
C ASP A 64 -17.93 19.92 15.22
N ASP A 65 -18.00 18.95 16.15
CA ASP A 65 -16.82 18.42 16.81
C ASP A 65 -15.96 17.56 15.86
N GLY A 66 -16.60 16.79 14.98
CA GLY A 66 -15.92 16.03 13.94
C GLY A 66 -15.20 16.95 12.94
N ASP A 67 -15.80 18.06 12.56
CA ASP A 67 -15.20 19.03 11.65
C ASP A 67 -13.98 19.72 12.27
N LYS A 68 -14.05 20.06 13.59
CA LYS A 68 -12.88 20.60 14.32
C LYS A 68 -11.74 19.59 14.40
N LEU A 69 -12.06 18.34 14.77
CA LEU A 69 -11.07 17.28 14.86
C LEU A 69 -10.44 16.97 13.49
N THR A 70 -11.23 16.99 12.41
CA THR A 70 -10.74 16.82 11.04
C THR A 70 -9.67 17.86 10.73
N LYS A 71 -9.94 19.13 11.02
CA LYS A 71 -8.98 20.21 10.77
C LYS A 71 -7.69 20.02 11.57
N GLU A 72 -7.79 19.69 12.86
CA GLU A 72 -6.62 19.45 13.71
C GLU A 72 -5.79 18.26 13.19
N LEU A 73 -6.44 17.18 12.75
CA LEU A 73 -5.76 16.01 12.18
C LEU A 73 -5.10 16.34 10.83
N ASP A 74 -5.77 17.11 9.98
CA ASP A 74 -5.21 17.52 8.68
C ASP A 74 -3.94 18.33 8.86
N ASP A 75 -3.92 19.28 9.82
CA ASP A 75 -2.75 20.08 10.14
C ASP A 75 -1.60 19.21 10.64
N VAL A 76 -1.87 18.28 11.58
CA VAL A 76 -0.86 17.36 12.12
C VAL A 76 -0.33 16.40 11.03
N ILE A 77 -1.21 15.84 10.21
CA ILE A 77 -0.80 14.95 9.11
C ILE A 77 0.06 15.70 8.10
N GLN A 78 -0.30 16.95 7.78
CA GLN A 78 0.51 17.78 6.88
C GLN A 78 1.91 18.04 7.45
N ASP A 79 2.01 18.38 8.74
CA ASP A 79 3.30 18.56 9.44
C ASP A 79 4.14 17.28 9.38
N MET A 80 3.50 16.10 9.59
CA MET A 80 4.18 14.80 9.54
C MET A 80 4.62 14.42 8.11
N LEU A 81 3.92 14.88 7.10
CA LEU A 81 4.35 14.72 5.70
C LEU A 81 5.56 15.60 5.40
N ASP A 82 5.53 16.86 5.86
CA ASP A 82 6.55 17.86 5.58
C ASP A 82 7.87 17.58 6.31
N ASP A 83 7.81 17.06 7.56
CA ASP A 83 8.98 16.70 8.34
C ASP A 83 9.56 15.31 8.06
N GLY A 84 8.90 14.55 7.18
CA GLY A 84 9.33 13.20 6.78
C GLY A 84 8.94 12.10 7.78
N THR A 85 8.13 12.39 8.80
CA THR A 85 7.67 11.39 9.77
C THR A 85 6.86 10.28 9.09
N VAL A 86 5.93 10.63 8.18
CA VAL A 86 5.14 9.64 7.44
C VAL A 86 6.04 8.77 6.56
N ALA A 87 7.03 9.36 5.88
CA ALA A 87 8.00 8.61 5.08
C ALA A 87 8.73 7.55 5.92
N LYS A 88 9.25 7.94 7.09
CA LYS A 88 9.95 7.03 8.02
C LYS A 88 9.05 5.90 8.54
N ILE A 89 7.79 6.21 8.87
CA ILE A 89 6.82 5.22 9.35
C ILE A 89 6.51 4.21 8.24
N THR A 90 6.25 4.69 7.03
CA THR A 90 5.91 3.81 5.90
C THR A 90 7.12 2.98 5.45
N GLU A 91 8.32 3.52 5.44
CA GLU A 91 9.55 2.75 5.20
C GLU A 91 9.72 1.62 6.23
N LYS A 92 9.46 1.91 7.50
CA LYS A 92 9.60 0.92 8.58
C LYS A 92 8.58 -0.21 8.49
N TRP A 93 7.32 0.12 8.21
CA TRP A 93 6.20 -0.82 8.34
C TRP A 93 5.67 -1.35 7.02
N MET A 94 5.86 -0.60 5.93
CA MET A 94 5.41 -0.97 4.58
C MET A 94 6.58 -1.23 3.64
N TYR A 95 7.82 -1.11 4.16
CA TYR A 95 9.08 -1.38 3.45
C TYR A 95 9.30 -0.50 2.21
N ALA A 96 8.65 0.65 2.16
CA ALA A 96 8.80 1.66 1.13
C ALA A 96 8.29 3.03 1.62
N ASP A 97 8.86 4.10 1.08
CA ASP A 97 8.34 5.45 1.26
C ASP A 97 7.06 5.63 0.43
N MET A 98 5.90 5.49 1.10
CA MET A 98 4.60 5.59 0.46
C MET A 98 4.18 7.03 0.17
N THR A 99 4.89 8.04 0.69
CA THR A 99 4.57 9.45 0.43
C THR A 99 4.78 9.82 -1.03
N LYS A 100 5.67 9.11 -1.74
CA LYS A 100 5.91 9.29 -3.18
C LYS A 100 4.73 8.89 -4.06
N LEU A 101 3.77 8.16 -3.52
CA LEU A 101 2.58 7.68 -4.23
C LEU A 101 1.34 8.53 -3.94
N ILE A 102 1.44 9.54 -3.06
CA ILE A 102 0.31 10.42 -2.73
C ILE A 102 -0.04 11.24 -3.99
N GLN A 103 -1.28 11.09 -4.41
CA GLN A 103 -1.83 11.90 -5.49
C GLN A 103 -2.34 13.23 -4.90
N LYS A 104 -1.83 14.29 -5.43
CA LYS A 104 -2.26 15.66 -5.08
C LYS A 104 -3.47 16.08 -5.89
#